data_1e7526da967ab903ed01963f547dc957
#
_entry.id   1e7526da967ab903ed01963f547dc957
#
_cell.length_a   1.000
_cell.length_b   1.000
_cell.length_c   1.000
_cell.angle_alpha   90.00
_cell.angle_beta   90.00
_cell.angle_gamma   90.00
#
_symmetry.space_group_name_H-M   'P 1'
#
loop_
_entity.id
_entity.type
_entity.pdbx_description
1 polymer ?
#
loop_
_entity_poly.entity_id
_entity_poly.type
_entity_poly.pdbx_seq_one_letter_code
_entity_poly.pdbx_strand_id
1 'polypeptide(L)'
;GVDISYDDQYLKIKSEVDRLGQPDYGMIVELSSQLLVHKSKDLRVVGYLAVALFHTQGTKGLAEGLGAIKRLVVTFWDGLYPGLDRLQARRNALQFVTDRLSRRLEQQTLEVGDVASLEECLATISELEPFLAQTMGNEHPALSKLADAVTEAIRRTPRPTENLESPPGNVGDVESEIVEEDPKKKDEL
;
A
#
# COMPACT_ATOMS: atom_id res chain seq x y z
N GLY A 1 -19.02 5.60 20.99
CA GLY A 1 -18.68 4.20 21.18
C GLY A 1 -18.46 3.87 22.65
N VAL A 2 -18.16 2.65 22.95
CA VAL A 2 -17.86 2.17 24.31
C VAL A 2 -16.40 1.72 24.39
N ASP A 3 -15.83 1.68 25.60
CA ASP A 3 -14.52 1.06 25.82
C ASP A 3 -14.65 -0.47 25.65
N ILE A 4 -13.87 -0.98 24.71
CA ILE A 4 -13.87 -2.42 24.36
C ILE A 4 -12.66 -3.17 24.88
N SER A 5 -11.92 -2.60 25.83
CA SER A 5 -10.67 -3.21 26.34
C SER A 5 -10.85 -4.61 26.92
N TYR A 6 -12.07 -4.95 27.35
CA TYR A 6 -12.45 -6.27 27.90
C TYR A 6 -13.45 -7.03 26.99
N ASP A 7 -13.67 -6.56 25.76
CA ASP A 7 -14.53 -7.24 24.79
C ASP A 7 -13.85 -8.50 24.26
N ASP A 8 -14.57 -9.63 24.22
CA ASP A 8 -14.02 -10.92 23.77
C ASP A 8 -13.47 -10.89 22.35
N GLN A 9 -14.13 -10.16 21.43
CA GLN A 9 -13.64 -10.02 20.05
C GLN A 9 -12.34 -9.20 20.01
N TYR A 10 -12.27 -8.12 20.80
CA TYR A 10 -11.04 -7.32 20.92
C TYR A 10 -9.88 -8.14 21.50
N LEU A 11 -10.13 -8.88 22.56
CA LEU A 11 -9.10 -9.75 23.19
C LEU A 11 -8.63 -10.84 22.22
N LYS A 12 -9.53 -11.39 21.42
CA LYS A 12 -9.21 -12.38 20.39
C LYS A 12 -8.33 -11.76 19.28
N ILE A 13 -8.68 -10.58 18.79
CA ILE A 13 -7.84 -9.84 17.81
C ILE A 13 -6.44 -9.61 18.40
N LYS A 14 -6.38 -9.08 19.62
CA LYS A 14 -5.12 -8.77 20.29
C LYS A 14 -4.25 -10.03 20.44
N SER A 15 -4.83 -11.14 20.85
CA SER A 15 -4.14 -12.42 20.98
C SER A 15 -3.54 -12.90 19.65
N GLU A 16 -4.26 -12.70 18.53
CA GLU A 16 -3.75 -13.04 17.21
C GLU A 16 -2.64 -12.08 16.73
N VAL A 17 -2.79 -10.79 16.99
CA VAL A 17 -1.76 -9.78 16.63
C VAL A 17 -0.44 -10.02 17.39
N ASP A 18 -0.54 -10.48 18.65
CA ASP A 18 0.60 -10.77 19.52
C ASP A 18 1.14 -12.20 19.33
N ARG A 19 0.50 -13.02 18.50
CA ARG A 19 0.85 -14.42 18.27
C ARG A 19 2.24 -14.57 17.65
N LEU A 20 3.03 -15.48 18.19
CA LEU A 20 4.26 -15.92 17.56
C LEU A 20 3.92 -16.83 16.35
N GLY A 21 4.39 -16.46 15.18
CA GLY A 21 4.13 -17.21 13.94
C GLY A 21 3.26 -16.42 12.97
N GLN A 22 2.32 -17.11 12.31
CA GLN A 22 1.46 -16.50 11.30
C GLN A 22 0.06 -16.24 11.88
N PRO A 23 -0.32 -14.95 12.11
CA PRO A 23 -1.66 -14.58 12.55
C PRO A 23 -2.72 -14.91 11.50
N ASP A 24 -3.94 -15.16 11.97
CA ASP A 24 -5.12 -15.24 11.09
C ASP A 24 -5.59 -13.81 10.73
N TYR A 25 -5.00 -13.27 9.67
CA TYR A 25 -5.34 -11.93 9.19
C TYR A 25 -6.78 -11.83 8.67
N GLY A 26 -7.34 -12.90 8.14
CA GLY A 26 -8.75 -12.93 7.69
C GLY A 26 -9.71 -12.72 8.87
N MET A 27 -9.50 -13.44 9.96
CA MET A 27 -10.26 -13.27 11.19
C MET A 27 -10.08 -11.88 11.80
N ILE A 28 -8.85 -11.33 11.78
CA ILE A 28 -8.59 -9.97 12.27
C ILE A 28 -9.40 -8.94 11.45
N VAL A 29 -9.45 -9.05 10.12
CA VAL A 29 -10.25 -8.17 9.25
C VAL A 29 -11.73 -8.25 9.64
N GLU A 30 -12.27 -9.45 9.76
CA GLU A 30 -13.69 -9.66 10.08
C GLU A 30 -14.07 -9.05 11.44
N LEU A 31 -13.38 -9.45 12.51
CA LEU A 31 -13.71 -9.01 13.87
C LEU A 31 -13.46 -7.50 14.07
N SER A 32 -12.37 -6.96 13.49
CA SER A 32 -12.10 -5.52 13.56
C SER A 32 -13.17 -4.71 12.87
N SER A 33 -13.62 -5.15 11.70
CA SER A 33 -14.70 -4.49 10.96
C SER A 33 -16.01 -4.49 11.76
N GLN A 34 -16.36 -5.62 12.35
CA GLN A 34 -17.56 -5.75 13.21
C GLN A 34 -17.50 -4.80 14.41
N LEU A 35 -16.37 -4.76 15.12
CA LEU A 35 -16.17 -3.88 16.27
C LEU A 35 -16.28 -2.40 15.89
N LEU A 36 -15.62 -1.99 14.79
CA LEU A 36 -15.63 -0.59 14.33
C LEU A 36 -16.99 -0.13 13.85
N VAL A 37 -17.80 -1.02 13.25
CA VAL A 37 -19.13 -0.69 12.77
C VAL A 37 -20.13 -0.63 13.92
N HIS A 38 -20.13 -1.63 14.80
CA HIS A 38 -21.23 -1.85 15.71
C HIS A 38 -20.99 -1.45 17.17
N LYS A 39 -19.72 -1.37 17.61
CA LYS A 39 -19.42 -1.18 19.03
C LYS A 39 -18.65 0.10 19.34
N SER A 40 -17.47 0.31 18.74
CA SER A 40 -16.58 1.37 19.15
C SER A 40 -15.74 1.92 18.00
N LYS A 41 -15.49 3.22 18.02
CA LYS A 41 -14.48 3.88 17.19
C LYS A 41 -13.15 3.85 17.96
N ASP A 42 -12.37 2.81 17.74
CA ASP A 42 -11.13 2.54 18.48
C ASP A 42 -9.93 2.54 17.55
N LEU A 43 -8.96 3.39 17.86
CA LEU A 43 -7.76 3.58 17.05
C LEU A 43 -6.85 2.33 17.03
N ARG A 44 -6.86 1.55 18.09
CA ARG A 44 -6.12 0.27 18.15
C ARG A 44 -6.70 -0.73 17.16
N VAL A 45 -8.03 -0.82 17.13
CA VAL A 45 -8.75 -1.76 16.26
C VAL A 45 -8.60 -1.40 14.79
N VAL A 46 -8.73 -0.12 14.41
CA VAL A 46 -8.50 0.29 13.02
C VAL A 46 -7.04 0.10 12.62
N GLY A 47 -6.10 0.24 13.56
CA GLY A 47 -4.70 -0.09 13.34
C GLY A 47 -4.48 -1.58 13.04
N TYR A 48 -5.10 -2.47 13.80
CA TYR A 48 -5.05 -3.92 13.53
C TYR A 48 -5.70 -4.27 12.20
N LEU A 49 -6.84 -3.63 11.88
CA LEU A 49 -7.50 -3.78 10.59
C LEU A 49 -6.58 -3.39 9.43
N ALA A 50 -5.92 -2.24 9.52
CA ALA A 50 -5.02 -1.75 8.47
C ALA A 50 -3.85 -2.72 8.22
N VAL A 51 -3.24 -3.23 9.29
CA VAL A 51 -2.18 -4.24 9.18
C VAL A 51 -2.71 -5.52 8.52
N ALA A 52 -3.88 -6.01 8.94
CA ALA A 52 -4.48 -7.23 8.41
C ALA A 52 -4.91 -7.07 6.94
N LEU A 53 -5.48 -5.94 6.55
CA LEU A 53 -5.80 -5.63 5.15
C LEU A 53 -4.54 -5.64 4.27
N PHE A 54 -3.44 -5.05 4.74
CA PHE A 54 -2.19 -5.10 3.99
C PHE A 54 -1.69 -6.55 3.79
N HIS A 55 -1.81 -7.41 4.79
CA HIS A 55 -1.41 -8.80 4.66
C HIS A 55 -2.31 -9.62 3.71
N THR A 56 -3.60 -9.32 3.66
CA THR A 56 -4.58 -10.07 2.86
C THR A 56 -4.75 -9.55 1.44
N GLN A 57 -4.53 -8.25 1.21
CA GLN A 57 -4.85 -7.58 -0.06
C GLN A 57 -3.66 -6.78 -0.66
N GLY A 58 -2.46 -6.89 -0.07
CA GLY A 58 -1.28 -6.18 -0.57
C GLY A 58 -1.43 -4.65 -0.50
N THR A 59 -0.84 -3.95 -1.45
CA THR A 59 -0.82 -2.47 -1.48
C THR A 59 -2.20 -1.83 -1.53
N LYS A 60 -3.18 -2.47 -2.16
CA LYS A 60 -4.58 -2.05 -2.13
C LYS A 60 -5.14 -2.06 -0.71
N GLY A 61 -4.88 -3.14 0.03
CA GLY A 61 -5.27 -3.23 1.45
C GLY A 61 -4.54 -2.22 2.34
N LEU A 62 -3.29 -1.86 2.00
CA LEU A 62 -2.56 -0.77 2.66
C LEU A 62 -3.27 0.57 2.46
N ALA A 63 -3.66 0.91 1.24
CA ALA A 63 -4.38 2.15 0.94
C ALA A 63 -5.76 2.19 1.64
N GLU A 64 -6.53 1.11 1.58
CA GLU A 64 -7.82 1.00 2.27
C GLU A 64 -7.67 1.16 3.80
N GLY A 65 -6.66 0.52 4.38
CA GLY A 65 -6.38 0.59 5.82
C GLY A 65 -5.98 2.00 6.29
N LEU A 66 -5.08 2.66 5.55
CA LEU A 66 -4.70 4.05 5.84
C LEU A 66 -5.89 5.01 5.66
N GLY A 67 -6.68 4.83 4.62
CA GLY A 67 -7.92 5.57 4.40
C GLY A 67 -8.92 5.39 5.54
N ALA A 68 -9.06 4.18 6.08
CA ALA A 68 -9.91 3.91 7.24
C ALA A 68 -9.40 4.63 8.50
N ILE A 69 -8.09 4.60 8.77
CA ILE A 69 -7.46 5.33 9.87
C ILE A 69 -7.74 6.84 9.73
N LYS A 70 -7.45 7.42 8.55
CA LYS A 70 -7.69 8.84 8.30
C LYS A 70 -9.15 9.23 8.56
N ARG A 71 -10.09 8.51 7.97
CA ARG A 71 -11.53 8.78 8.16
C ARG A 71 -11.94 8.69 9.63
N LEU A 72 -11.48 7.66 10.34
CA LEU A 72 -11.80 7.47 11.75
C LEU A 72 -11.23 8.62 12.60
N VAL A 73 -9.95 8.96 12.41
CA VAL A 73 -9.24 10.00 13.15
C VAL A 73 -9.86 11.37 12.89
N VAL A 74 -10.04 11.76 11.63
CA VAL A 74 -10.57 13.10 11.29
C VAL A 74 -12.03 13.26 11.70
N THR A 75 -12.84 12.20 11.59
CA THR A 75 -14.28 12.31 11.87
C THR A 75 -14.63 12.18 13.34
N PHE A 76 -13.90 11.37 14.10
CA PHE A 76 -14.30 10.96 15.44
C PHE A 76 -13.27 11.33 16.52
N TRP A 77 -12.35 12.25 16.25
CA TRP A 77 -11.22 12.54 17.15
C TRP A 77 -11.62 12.67 18.61
N ASP A 78 -12.64 13.45 18.94
CA ASP A 78 -13.05 13.72 20.32
C ASP A 78 -13.68 12.50 21.01
N GLY A 79 -14.39 11.67 20.24
CA GLY A 79 -15.07 10.45 20.73
C GLY A 79 -14.31 9.15 20.49
N LEU A 80 -13.07 9.24 19.99
CA LEU A 80 -12.24 8.09 19.63
C LEU A 80 -11.62 7.43 20.88
N TYR A 81 -11.62 6.12 20.91
CA TYR A 81 -10.85 5.36 21.90
C TYR A 81 -9.42 5.06 21.39
N PRO A 82 -8.42 5.04 22.27
CA PRO A 82 -8.43 5.49 23.68
C PRO A 82 -8.85 6.96 23.83
N GLY A 83 -9.46 7.32 24.99
CA GLY A 83 -9.96 8.66 25.24
C GLY A 83 -8.90 9.78 25.14
N LEU A 84 -9.34 11.04 25.09
CA LEU A 84 -8.44 12.21 25.02
C LEU A 84 -7.51 12.35 26.24
N ASP A 85 -7.93 11.82 27.39
CA ASP A 85 -7.11 11.72 28.60
C ASP A 85 -5.94 10.75 28.45
N ARG A 86 -5.87 9.99 27.36
CA ARG A 86 -4.89 8.94 27.06
C ARG A 86 -4.17 9.18 25.72
N LEU A 87 -3.71 10.41 25.48
CA LEU A 87 -3.01 10.76 24.22
C LEU A 87 -1.81 9.85 23.93
N GLN A 88 -1.05 9.48 24.97
CA GLN A 88 0.06 8.52 24.80
C GLN A 88 -0.39 7.17 24.26
N ALA A 89 -1.58 6.69 24.63
CA ALA A 89 -2.12 5.43 24.10
C ALA A 89 -2.54 5.58 22.61
N ARG A 90 -3.05 6.76 22.21
CA ARG A 90 -3.29 7.08 20.79
C ARG A 90 -2.01 7.09 19.99
N ARG A 91 -0.99 7.78 20.52
CA ARG A 91 0.34 7.81 19.91
C ARG A 91 0.89 6.40 19.71
N ASN A 92 0.85 5.57 20.75
CA ASN A 92 1.35 4.19 20.70
C ASN A 92 0.60 3.36 19.65
N ALA A 93 -0.72 3.54 19.50
CA ALA A 93 -1.51 2.86 18.48
C ALA A 93 -1.08 3.26 17.07
N LEU A 94 -0.89 4.55 16.80
CA LEU A 94 -0.41 5.06 15.50
C LEU A 94 1.04 4.63 15.22
N GLN A 95 1.91 4.67 16.24
CA GLN A 95 3.29 4.20 16.12
C GLN A 95 3.36 2.71 15.77
N PHE A 96 2.54 1.89 16.43
CA PHE A 96 2.41 0.46 16.11
C PHE A 96 2.07 0.25 14.62
N VAL A 97 1.09 1.00 14.10
CA VAL A 97 0.69 0.94 12.69
C VAL A 97 1.85 1.32 11.78
N THR A 98 2.47 2.47 12.03
CA THR A 98 3.61 2.98 11.25
C THR A 98 4.73 1.93 11.17
N ASP A 99 5.11 1.36 12.31
CA ASP A 99 6.20 0.38 12.37
C ASP A 99 5.87 -0.93 11.67
N ARG A 100 4.65 -1.42 11.82
CA ARG A 100 4.21 -2.68 11.20
C ARG A 100 4.07 -2.55 9.69
N LEU A 101 3.43 -1.47 9.22
CA LEU A 101 3.22 -1.23 7.80
C LEU A 101 4.53 -0.94 7.07
N SER A 102 5.42 -0.11 7.63
CA SER A 102 6.73 0.18 7.02
C SER A 102 7.56 -1.09 6.85
N ARG A 103 7.70 -1.89 7.93
CA ARG A 103 8.46 -3.14 7.90
C ARG A 103 7.89 -4.14 6.89
N ARG A 104 6.57 -4.27 6.82
CA ARG A 104 5.92 -5.18 5.87
C ARG A 104 6.13 -4.72 4.44
N LEU A 105 6.08 -3.41 4.19
CA LEU A 105 6.26 -2.81 2.87
C LEU A 105 7.68 -3.00 2.34
N GLU A 106 8.69 -2.92 3.21
CA GLU A 106 10.10 -3.20 2.86
C GLU A 106 10.27 -4.62 2.29
N GLN A 107 9.48 -5.57 2.76
CA GLN A 107 9.52 -6.98 2.38
C GLN A 107 8.55 -7.35 1.25
N GLN A 108 7.70 -6.41 0.81
CA GLN A 108 6.68 -6.65 -0.21
C GLN A 108 7.31 -6.74 -1.61
N THR A 109 6.95 -7.77 -2.35
CA THR A 109 7.15 -7.81 -3.80
C THR A 109 6.13 -6.87 -4.44
N LEU A 110 6.60 -6.01 -5.34
CA LEU A 110 5.78 -4.95 -5.95
C LEU A 110 5.69 -5.16 -7.46
N GLU A 111 4.52 -4.87 -8.00
CA GLU A 111 4.19 -4.95 -9.42
C GLU A 111 3.78 -3.57 -9.95
N VAL A 112 3.79 -3.39 -11.27
CA VAL A 112 3.42 -2.11 -11.91
C VAL A 112 2.07 -1.57 -11.43
N GLY A 113 1.10 -2.47 -11.21
CA GLY A 113 -0.24 -2.12 -10.73
C GLY A 113 -0.30 -1.57 -9.31
N ASP A 114 0.77 -1.71 -8.52
CA ASP A 114 0.80 -1.25 -7.12
C ASP A 114 0.99 0.28 -6.99
N VAL A 115 1.52 0.94 -8.03
CA VAL A 115 1.88 2.37 -7.99
C VAL A 115 0.71 3.24 -7.56
N ALA A 116 -0.46 3.07 -8.17
CA ALA A 116 -1.65 3.88 -7.85
C ALA A 116 -2.05 3.77 -6.37
N SER A 117 -2.04 2.56 -5.80
CA SER A 117 -2.34 2.35 -4.38
C SER A 117 -1.28 2.97 -3.47
N LEU A 118 -0.01 2.93 -3.86
CA LEU A 118 1.08 3.54 -3.10
C LEU A 118 1.01 5.08 -3.15
N GLU A 119 0.66 5.67 -4.29
CA GLU A 119 0.41 7.11 -4.42
C GLU A 119 -0.77 7.57 -3.55
N GLU A 120 -1.86 6.78 -3.50
CA GLU A 120 -2.98 7.02 -2.59
C GLU A 120 -2.55 6.97 -1.13
N CYS A 121 -1.65 6.05 -0.76
CA CYS A 121 -1.06 6.02 0.59
C CYS A 121 -0.32 7.32 0.93
N LEU A 122 0.53 7.84 0.02
CA LEU A 122 1.24 9.11 0.25
C LEU A 122 0.27 10.28 0.41
N ALA A 123 -0.74 10.37 -0.44
CA ALA A 123 -1.78 11.40 -0.34
C ALA A 123 -2.49 11.33 1.03
N THR A 124 -2.86 10.12 1.46
CA THR A 124 -3.51 9.91 2.75
C THR A 124 -2.62 10.30 3.94
N ILE A 125 -1.33 9.96 3.90
CA ILE A 125 -0.37 10.32 4.95
C ILE A 125 -0.19 11.84 5.00
N SER A 126 -0.02 12.50 3.85
CA SER A 126 0.17 13.96 3.78
C SER A 126 -1.03 14.76 4.27
N GLU A 127 -2.24 14.21 4.17
CA GLU A 127 -3.44 14.83 4.74
C GLU A 127 -3.61 14.55 6.24
N LEU A 128 -3.18 13.38 6.71
CA LEU A 128 -3.33 12.97 8.11
C LEU A 128 -2.31 13.65 9.03
N GLU A 129 -1.07 13.85 8.57
CA GLU A 129 0.03 14.37 9.38
C GLU A 129 -0.24 15.77 9.93
N PRO A 130 -0.71 16.78 9.16
CA PRO A 130 -1.06 18.10 9.67
C PRO A 130 -2.17 18.06 10.73
N PHE A 131 -3.17 17.19 10.54
CA PHE A 131 -4.24 17.01 11.51
C PHE A 131 -3.72 16.49 12.85
N LEU A 132 -2.85 15.47 12.82
CA LEU A 132 -2.24 14.92 14.03
C LEU A 132 -1.31 15.93 14.70
N ALA A 133 -0.54 16.70 13.95
CA ALA A 133 0.31 17.75 14.48
C ALA A 133 -0.52 18.83 15.19
N GLN A 134 -1.66 19.22 14.63
CA GLN A 134 -2.56 20.19 15.23
C GLN A 134 -3.24 19.67 16.51
N THR A 135 -3.65 18.39 16.52
CA THR A 135 -4.46 17.83 17.62
C THR A 135 -3.63 17.25 18.76
N MET A 136 -2.43 16.75 18.47
CA MET A 136 -1.52 16.11 19.44
C MET A 136 -0.28 16.96 19.74
N GLY A 137 -0.04 18.04 19.01
CA GLY A 137 1.16 18.86 19.17
C GLY A 137 2.44 18.04 19.02
N ASN A 138 3.38 18.23 19.94
CA ASN A 138 4.65 17.47 19.93
C ASN A 138 4.51 15.98 20.26
N GLU A 139 3.32 15.53 20.69
CA GLU A 139 3.04 14.14 21.01
C GLU A 139 2.61 13.31 19.78
N HIS A 140 2.45 13.93 18.60
CA HIS A 140 2.06 13.18 17.41
C HIS A 140 3.18 12.21 16.98
N PRO A 141 2.86 10.98 16.52
CA PRO A 141 3.84 10.08 15.94
C PRO A 141 4.33 10.63 14.61
N ALA A 142 5.62 10.49 14.34
CA ALA A 142 6.16 10.82 13.03
C ALA A 142 5.67 9.79 11.99
N LEU A 143 4.82 10.21 11.06
CA LEU A 143 4.40 9.39 9.93
C LEU A 143 5.44 9.36 8.81
N SER A 144 6.50 10.20 8.90
CA SER A 144 7.59 10.29 7.93
C SER A 144 8.21 8.93 7.61
N LYS A 145 8.44 8.08 8.62
CA LYS A 145 8.95 6.73 8.40
C LYS A 145 8.09 5.90 7.43
N LEU A 146 6.77 6.00 7.54
CA LEU A 146 5.86 5.30 6.63
C LEU A 146 5.84 5.97 5.26
N ALA A 147 5.86 7.31 5.21
CA ALA A 147 5.94 8.06 3.96
C ALA A 147 7.22 7.73 3.19
N ASP A 148 8.37 7.66 3.87
CA ASP A 148 9.65 7.27 3.29
C ASP A 148 9.62 5.83 2.75
N ALA A 149 9.04 4.89 3.51
CA ALA A 149 8.87 3.50 3.08
C ALA A 149 7.98 3.38 1.83
N VAL A 150 6.88 4.15 1.76
CA VAL A 150 5.99 4.18 0.59
C VAL A 150 6.70 4.81 -0.61
N THR A 151 7.43 5.91 -0.42
CA THR A 151 8.21 6.56 -1.48
C THR A 151 9.26 5.60 -2.05
N GLU A 152 9.98 4.90 -1.20
CA GLU A 152 10.94 3.90 -1.60
C GLU A 152 10.29 2.71 -2.32
N ALA A 153 9.10 2.30 -1.87
CA ALA A 153 8.32 1.26 -2.53
C ALA A 153 7.94 1.67 -3.97
N ILE A 154 7.46 2.90 -4.18
CA ILE A 154 7.16 3.42 -5.52
C ILE A 154 8.44 3.41 -6.39
N ARG A 155 9.57 3.82 -5.83
CA ARG A 155 10.85 3.83 -6.56
C ARG A 155 11.31 2.43 -6.98
N ARG A 156 11.07 1.41 -6.15
CA ARG A 156 11.41 0.00 -6.43
C ARG A 156 10.43 -0.69 -7.37
N THR A 157 9.24 -0.13 -7.56
CA THR A 157 8.22 -0.73 -8.42
C THR A 157 8.69 -0.72 -9.89
N PRO A 158 8.59 -1.84 -10.61
CA PRO A 158 8.90 -1.89 -12.03
C PRO A 158 8.07 -0.86 -12.81
N ARG A 159 8.71 -0.18 -13.76
CA ARG A 159 7.98 0.70 -14.68
C ARG A 159 7.42 -0.13 -15.83
N PRO A 160 6.27 0.28 -16.42
CA PRO A 160 5.85 -0.29 -17.67
C PRO A 160 7.00 -0.14 -18.69
N THR A 161 7.44 -1.23 -19.29
CA THR A 161 8.29 -1.13 -20.46
C THR A 161 7.44 -0.46 -21.53
N GLU A 162 7.70 0.82 -21.82
CA GLU A 162 7.27 1.39 -23.10
C GLU A 162 7.82 0.46 -24.17
N ASN A 163 6.95 -0.20 -24.91
CA ASN A 163 7.32 -0.84 -26.15
C ASN A 163 7.90 0.28 -27.03
N LEU A 164 9.22 0.40 -27.04
CA LEU A 164 9.92 1.05 -28.12
C LEU A 164 9.56 0.20 -29.35
N GLU A 165 8.50 0.60 -30.05
CA GLU A 165 8.27 0.17 -31.42
C GLU A 165 9.60 0.43 -32.13
N SER A 166 10.24 -0.65 -32.55
CA SER A 166 11.40 -0.57 -33.40
C SER A 166 11.01 0.29 -34.60
N PRO A 167 11.82 1.30 -34.98
CA PRO A 167 11.50 2.12 -36.14
C PRO A 167 11.31 1.17 -37.33
N PRO A 168 10.32 1.45 -38.22
CA PRO A 168 10.06 0.61 -39.37
C PRO A 168 11.35 0.45 -40.18
N GLY A 169 11.77 -0.80 -40.33
CA GLY A 169 12.98 -1.13 -41.09
C GLY A 169 12.91 -0.48 -42.46
N ASN A 170 13.96 0.28 -42.74
CA ASN A 170 14.24 0.88 -44.06
C ASN A 170 14.22 -0.26 -45.09
N VAL A 171 13.18 -0.30 -45.92
CA VAL A 171 13.12 -1.20 -47.06
C VAL A 171 14.08 -0.59 -48.07
N GLY A 172 15.31 -1.09 -48.07
CA GLY A 172 16.31 -0.74 -49.06
C GLY A 172 15.80 -1.11 -50.46
N ASP A 173 15.87 -0.13 -51.35
CA ASP A 173 15.64 -0.23 -52.76
C ASP A 173 16.42 -1.42 -53.35
N VAL A 174 15.70 -2.36 -53.93
CA VAL A 174 16.29 -3.39 -54.79
C VAL A 174 16.38 -2.80 -56.17
N GLU A 175 17.53 -2.25 -56.47
CA GLU A 175 17.89 -1.89 -57.86
C GLU A 175 17.87 -3.15 -58.73
N SER A 176 17.05 -3.09 -59.76
CA SER A 176 16.95 -4.06 -60.83
C SER A 176 18.19 -3.99 -61.73
N GLU A 177 19.10 -4.92 -61.58
CA GLU A 177 20.14 -5.14 -62.61
C GLU A 177 19.54 -5.94 -63.78
N ILE A 178 19.49 -5.23 -64.91
CA ILE A 178 19.17 -5.78 -66.23
C ILE A 178 20.40 -6.56 -66.68
N VAL A 179 20.26 -7.88 -66.82
CA VAL A 179 21.29 -8.70 -67.49
C VAL A 179 20.96 -8.77 -68.96
N GLU A 180 21.82 -8.11 -69.75
CA GLU A 180 21.83 -8.24 -71.23
C GLU A 180 22.20 -9.68 -71.63
N GLU A 181 21.34 -10.24 -72.49
CA GLU A 181 21.66 -11.45 -73.28
C GLU A 181 22.65 -11.14 -74.38
N ASP A 182 23.76 -11.89 -74.40
CA ASP A 182 24.62 -11.94 -75.60
C ASP A 182 24.52 -13.33 -76.24
N PRO A 183 24.09 -13.42 -77.50
CA PRO A 183 24.02 -14.72 -78.20
C PRO A 183 25.26 -14.93 -79.06
N LYS A 184 26.02 -15.98 -78.87
CA LYS A 184 26.76 -16.74 -79.90
C LYS A 184 27.84 -17.67 -79.31
N LYS A 185 27.66 -18.93 -79.44
CA LYS A 185 28.45 -19.71 -80.40
C LYS A 185 28.00 -21.17 -80.40
N LYS A 186 27.64 -21.51 -81.58
CA LYS A 186 27.62 -22.86 -82.15
C LYS A 186 28.95 -23.56 -81.98
N ASP A 187 28.79 -24.85 -82.03
CA ASP A 187 29.55 -25.87 -82.74
C ASP A 187 30.47 -26.78 -81.92
N GLU A 188 30.20 -28.02 -82.27
CA GLU A 188 31.06 -29.21 -82.45
C GLU A 188 31.40 -30.04 -81.23
N LEU A 189 30.83 -31.15 -81.15
CA LEU A 189 31.03 -32.58 -81.62
C LEU A 189 30.24 -33.49 -80.73
#